data_70b394922703c3af07168d7f0c3c3c5c
#
_entry.id   70b394922703c3af07168d7f0c3c3c5c
#
_cell.length_a   1.000
_cell.length_b   1.000
_cell.length_c   1.000
_cell.angle_alpha   90.00
_cell.angle_beta   90.00
_cell.angle_gamma   90.00
#
_symmetry.space_group_name_H-M   'P 1'
#
loop_
_entity.id
_entity.type
_entity.pdbx_description
1 polymer ?
#
loop_
_entity_poly.entity_id
_entity_poly.type
_entity_poly.pdbx_seq_one_letter_code
_entity_poly.pdbx_strand_id
1 'polypeptide(L)'
;MLRKTRHVGHIKSRCVAQRSCSPAELAKLRGKRVGAGIGAVERRKEYPARYPTNSDSIGIEIASLAPGNVFESVTPAQQTALQWLVAELLHSLRLSRSDVFRHSEVSWKQPSEAASARW
;
A
#
# COMPACT_ATOMS: atom_id res chain seq x y z
N MET A 1 25.57 0.66 0.01
CA MET A 1 24.91 -0.06 1.14
C MET A 1 23.46 0.43 1.22
N LEU A 2 22.51 -0.32 0.66
CA LEU A 2 21.09 0.05 0.69
C LEU A 2 20.59 -0.15 2.13
N ARG A 3 20.26 0.95 2.82
CA ARG A 3 19.58 0.85 4.12
C ARG A 3 18.19 0.26 3.87
N LYS A 4 17.86 -0.83 4.55
CA LYS A 4 16.49 -1.33 4.62
C LYS A 4 15.61 -0.22 5.20
N THR A 5 14.91 0.50 4.35
CA THR A 5 13.85 1.39 4.79
C THR A 5 12.75 0.53 5.38
N ARG A 6 12.56 0.63 6.69
CA ARG A 6 11.42 -0.02 7.34
C ARG A 6 10.18 0.79 7.00
N HIS A 7 9.45 0.38 6.00
CA HIS A 7 8.09 0.86 5.81
C HIS A 7 7.23 0.36 6.96
N VAL A 8 6.86 1.26 7.85
CA VAL A 8 5.94 0.97 8.95
C VAL A 8 4.51 1.08 8.39
N GLY A 9 4.19 0.25 7.41
CA GLY A 9 2.83 0.12 6.90
C GLY A 9 2.09 -0.96 7.69
N HIS A 10 1.04 -0.58 8.41
CA HIS A 10 0.10 -1.55 8.95
C HIS A 10 -0.84 -1.97 7.83
N ILE A 11 -0.71 -3.19 7.34
CA ILE A 11 -1.60 -3.72 6.31
C ILE A 11 -3.00 -3.83 6.89
N LYS A 12 -3.98 -3.23 6.23
CA LYS A 12 -5.39 -3.46 6.51
C LYS A 12 -5.73 -4.90 6.15
N SER A 13 -6.63 -5.54 6.88
CA SER A 13 -7.19 -6.79 6.40
C SER A 13 -7.93 -6.54 5.08
N ARG A 14 -8.05 -7.57 4.27
CA ARG A 14 -8.78 -7.51 3.00
C ARG A 14 -10.19 -6.94 3.17
N CYS A 15 -10.87 -7.33 4.23
CA CYS A 15 -12.21 -6.85 4.52
C CYS A 15 -12.26 -5.34 4.79
N VAL A 16 -11.22 -4.73 5.40
CA VAL A 16 -11.16 -3.27 5.59
C VAL A 16 -11.00 -2.56 4.26
N ALA A 17 -10.11 -3.04 3.41
CA ALA A 17 -9.89 -2.47 2.08
C ALA A 17 -11.16 -2.57 1.21
N GLN A 18 -11.88 -3.68 1.30
CA GLN A 18 -13.13 -3.93 0.57
C GLN A 18 -14.38 -3.40 1.28
N ARG A 19 -14.23 -2.78 2.46
CA ARG A 19 -15.36 -2.32 3.31
C ARG A 19 -16.37 -3.43 3.64
N SER A 20 -15.89 -4.67 3.74
CA SER A 20 -16.70 -5.87 3.96
C SER A 20 -16.48 -6.54 5.32
N CYS A 21 -15.75 -5.88 6.25
CA CYS A 21 -15.52 -6.44 7.58
C CYS A 21 -16.80 -6.59 8.36
N SER A 22 -16.99 -7.74 8.96
CA SER A 22 -17.98 -7.96 10.01
C SER A 22 -17.62 -7.14 11.27
N PRO A 23 -18.58 -6.83 12.16
CA PRO A 23 -18.30 -6.17 13.43
C PRO A 23 -17.26 -6.89 14.29
N ALA A 24 -17.24 -8.22 14.27
CA ALA A 24 -16.27 -9.03 15.01
C ALA A 24 -14.84 -8.88 14.44
N GLU A 25 -14.69 -8.80 13.11
CA GLU A 25 -13.41 -8.54 12.46
C GLU A 25 -12.92 -7.13 12.76
N LEU A 26 -13.81 -6.13 12.68
CA LEU A 26 -13.47 -4.74 13.04
C LEU A 26 -13.02 -4.63 14.50
N ALA A 27 -13.67 -5.34 15.43
CA ALA A 27 -13.27 -5.35 16.82
C ALA A 27 -11.86 -5.91 17.02
N LYS A 28 -11.52 -7.00 16.33
CA LYS A 28 -10.17 -7.58 16.32
C LYS A 28 -9.13 -6.64 15.72
N LEU A 29 -9.54 -5.76 14.82
CA LEU A 29 -8.65 -4.82 14.12
C LEU A 29 -8.38 -3.52 14.90
N ARG A 30 -9.07 -3.27 16.01
CA ARG A 30 -8.92 -2.05 16.83
C ARG A 30 -7.73 -2.06 17.79
N GLY A 31 -6.98 -3.14 17.90
CA GLY A 31 -5.83 -3.26 18.80
C GLY A 31 -4.52 -2.68 18.24
N LYS A 32 -3.66 -2.16 19.12
CA LYS A 32 -2.38 -1.52 18.78
C LYS A 32 -1.36 -2.40 18.02
N ARG A 33 -1.57 -3.72 17.92
CA ARG A 33 -0.67 -4.68 17.26
C ARG A 33 -1.30 -5.38 16.07
N VAL A 34 -2.42 -4.88 15.60
CA VAL A 34 -3.20 -5.49 14.53
C VAL A 34 -2.38 -5.65 13.24
N GLY A 35 -1.56 -4.68 12.89
CA GLY A 35 -0.76 -4.71 11.66
C GLY A 35 0.19 -5.92 11.58
N ALA A 36 0.88 -6.26 12.67
CA ALA A 36 1.78 -7.42 12.69
C ALA A 36 1.01 -8.73 12.53
N GLY A 37 -0.13 -8.87 13.23
CA GLY A 37 -0.99 -10.05 13.11
C GLY A 37 -1.58 -10.21 11.71
N ILE A 38 -2.05 -9.13 11.10
CA ILE A 38 -2.57 -9.14 9.72
C ILE A 38 -1.47 -9.51 8.74
N GLY A 39 -0.28 -8.91 8.84
CA GLY A 39 0.85 -9.25 8.01
C GLY A 39 1.26 -10.72 8.11
N ALA A 40 1.19 -11.32 9.31
CA ALA A 40 1.44 -12.74 9.50
C ALA A 40 0.38 -13.62 8.83
N VAL A 41 -0.88 -13.21 8.87
CA VAL A 41 -1.98 -13.91 8.18
C VAL A 41 -1.83 -13.77 6.66
N GLU A 42 -1.56 -12.57 6.15
CA GLU A 42 -1.40 -12.35 4.71
C GLU A 42 -0.22 -13.17 4.14
N ARG A 43 0.93 -13.24 4.83
CA ARG A 43 2.07 -14.04 4.39
C ARG A 43 1.80 -15.54 4.27
N ARG A 44 0.77 -16.06 4.93
CA ARG A 44 0.36 -17.47 4.84
C ARG A 44 -0.58 -17.78 3.69
N LYS A 45 -1.12 -16.76 3.05
CA LYS A 45 -2.00 -16.94 1.89
C LYS A 45 -1.16 -17.11 0.64
N GLU A 46 -1.65 -17.94 -0.28
CA GLU A 46 -1.06 -18.09 -1.60
C GLU A 46 -1.31 -16.85 -2.48
N TYR A 47 -0.35 -16.53 -3.33
CA TYR A 47 -0.56 -15.53 -4.39
C TYR A 47 -1.59 -16.06 -5.40
N PRO A 48 -2.51 -15.26 -5.94
CA PRO A 48 -2.67 -13.82 -5.75
C PRO A 48 -3.67 -13.42 -4.64
N ALA A 49 -4.07 -14.34 -3.78
CA ALA A 49 -5.11 -14.10 -2.78
C ALA A 49 -4.65 -13.27 -1.57
N ARG A 50 -3.39 -12.83 -1.55
CA ARG A 50 -2.82 -12.03 -0.46
C ARG A 50 -2.51 -10.60 -0.87
N TYR A 51 -2.57 -9.68 0.08
CA TYR A 51 -2.03 -8.34 -0.09
C TYR A 51 -0.52 -8.31 0.09
N PRO A 52 0.18 -7.35 -0.53
CA PRO A 52 1.62 -7.20 -0.38
C PRO A 52 1.99 -6.91 1.09
N THR A 53 3.12 -7.45 1.52
CA THR A 53 3.76 -7.16 2.80
C THR A 53 5.11 -6.49 2.54
N ASN A 54 5.73 -5.92 3.58
CA ASN A 54 7.06 -5.30 3.44
C ASN A 54 8.16 -6.27 2.99
N SER A 55 7.92 -7.56 3.07
CA SER A 55 8.89 -8.59 2.68
C SER A 55 8.79 -9.01 1.22
N ASP A 56 7.67 -8.72 0.56
CA ASP A 56 7.36 -9.17 -0.79
C ASP A 56 6.76 -8.06 -1.67
N SER A 57 7.04 -6.82 -1.35
CA SER A 57 6.61 -5.66 -2.13
C SER A 57 7.72 -4.64 -2.35
N ILE A 58 7.58 -3.86 -3.38
CA ILE A 58 8.39 -2.67 -3.66
C ILE A 58 7.59 -1.45 -3.26
N GLY A 59 8.13 -0.62 -2.37
CA GLY A 59 7.54 0.67 -2.02
C GLY A 59 8.05 1.77 -2.95
N ILE A 60 7.15 2.54 -3.53
CA ILE A 60 7.48 3.75 -4.29
C ILE A 60 7.02 4.95 -3.46
N GLU A 61 7.95 5.83 -3.13
CA GLU A 61 7.65 7.08 -2.41
C GLU A 61 7.66 8.26 -3.39
N ILE A 62 6.62 9.08 -3.32
CA ILE A 62 6.48 10.30 -4.11
C ILE A 62 6.63 11.47 -3.15
N ALA A 63 7.66 12.32 -3.38
CA ALA A 63 7.87 13.51 -2.56
C ALA A 63 6.69 14.48 -2.70
N SER A 64 6.11 14.89 -1.57
CA SER A 64 4.97 15.80 -1.52
C SER A 64 4.97 16.57 -0.20
N LEU A 65 4.45 17.79 -0.20
CA LEU A 65 4.10 18.49 1.02
C LEU A 65 2.74 18.01 1.53
N ALA A 66 2.51 18.19 2.82
CA ALA A 66 1.26 17.77 3.45
C ALA A 66 0.73 18.85 4.43
N PRO A 67 0.38 20.05 3.92
CA PRO A 67 -0.19 21.09 4.76
C PRO A 67 -1.48 20.61 5.41
N GLY A 68 -1.60 20.77 6.73
CA GLY A 68 -2.77 20.29 7.49
C GLY A 68 -3.00 18.77 7.39
N ASN A 69 -1.95 17.98 7.19
CA ASN A 69 -2.01 16.52 6.98
C ASN A 69 -2.75 16.05 5.70
N VAL A 70 -2.90 16.93 4.72
CA VAL A 70 -3.42 16.60 3.40
C VAL A 70 -2.28 16.66 2.41
N PHE A 71 -1.97 15.55 1.75
CA PHE A 71 -0.90 15.50 0.75
C PHE A 71 -1.33 16.24 -0.52
N GLU A 72 -0.40 17.02 -1.05
CA GLU A 72 -0.58 17.69 -2.34
C GLU A 72 -0.65 16.68 -3.49
N SER A 73 -1.28 17.10 -4.58
CA SER A 73 -1.33 16.29 -5.80
C SER A 73 0.04 16.09 -6.42
N VAL A 74 0.25 14.95 -7.06
CA VAL A 74 1.48 14.69 -7.82
C VAL A 74 1.58 15.70 -8.96
N THR A 75 2.82 16.19 -9.20
CA THR A 75 3.10 17.06 -10.33
C THR A 75 3.06 16.29 -11.65
N PRO A 76 2.89 16.97 -12.80
CA PRO A 76 2.94 16.30 -14.11
C PRO A 76 4.23 15.49 -14.34
N ALA A 77 5.36 16.02 -13.90
CA ALA A 77 6.67 15.35 -14.02
C ALA A 77 6.73 14.07 -13.17
N GLN A 78 6.24 14.15 -11.91
CA GLN A 78 6.14 12.98 -11.04
C GLN A 78 5.17 11.93 -11.61
N GLN A 79 4.05 12.38 -12.19
CA GLN A 79 3.07 11.49 -12.81
C GLN A 79 3.68 10.74 -14.00
N THR A 80 4.42 11.41 -14.87
CA THR A 80 5.10 10.80 -16.01
C THR A 80 6.16 9.78 -15.55
N ALA A 81 6.99 10.17 -14.58
CA ALA A 81 8.01 9.28 -14.03
C ALA A 81 7.40 8.04 -13.34
N LEU A 82 6.31 8.23 -12.60
CA LEU A 82 5.60 7.12 -11.94
C LEU A 82 5.03 6.14 -12.95
N GLN A 83 4.37 6.63 -13.99
CA GLN A 83 3.78 5.78 -15.03
C GLN A 83 4.85 4.95 -15.74
N TRP A 84 5.97 5.58 -16.10
CA TRP A 84 7.10 4.86 -16.68
C TRP A 84 7.65 3.79 -15.74
N LEU A 85 7.94 4.16 -14.48
CA LEU A 85 8.50 3.24 -13.49
C LEU A 85 7.57 2.05 -13.22
N VAL A 86 6.28 2.30 -13.05
CA VAL A 86 5.30 1.24 -12.80
C VAL A 86 5.20 0.32 -14.01
N ALA A 87 5.17 0.85 -15.24
CA ALA A 87 5.15 0.04 -16.44
C ALA A 87 6.36 -0.88 -16.56
N GLU A 88 7.57 -0.37 -16.27
CA GLU A 88 8.80 -1.16 -16.25
C GLU A 88 8.78 -2.26 -15.19
N LEU A 89 8.30 -1.95 -13.98
CA LEU A 89 8.20 -2.94 -12.91
C LEU A 89 7.18 -4.04 -13.24
N LEU A 90 6.02 -3.68 -13.78
CA LEU A 90 5.01 -4.64 -14.19
C LEU A 90 5.55 -5.58 -15.26
N HIS A 91 6.24 -5.04 -16.25
CA HIS A 91 6.87 -5.83 -17.32
C HIS A 91 7.96 -6.76 -16.80
N SER A 92 8.93 -6.20 -16.06
CA SER A 92 10.11 -6.93 -15.59
C SER A 92 9.77 -8.02 -14.57
N LEU A 93 8.76 -7.79 -13.74
CA LEU A 93 8.34 -8.71 -12.68
C LEU A 93 7.14 -9.59 -13.08
N ARG A 94 6.66 -9.45 -14.31
CA ARG A 94 5.47 -10.15 -14.83
C ARG A 94 4.24 -9.96 -13.94
N LEU A 95 4.02 -8.75 -13.49
CA LEU A 95 2.89 -8.35 -12.68
C LEU A 95 1.80 -7.69 -13.52
N SER A 96 0.62 -7.56 -12.94
CA SER A 96 -0.53 -6.87 -13.52
C SER A 96 -0.83 -5.57 -12.77
N ARG A 97 -1.68 -4.70 -13.32
CA ARG A 97 -2.12 -3.48 -12.63
C ARG A 97 -2.85 -3.76 -11.32
N SER A 98 -3.48 -4.92 -11.18
CA SER A 98 -4.14 -5.34 -9.94
C SER A 98 -3.16 -5.65 -8.80
N ASP A 99 -1.86 -5.75 -9.09
CA ASP A 99 -0.81 -5.97 -8.11
C ASP A 99 -0.21 -4.64 -7.59
N VAL A 100 -0.69 -3.51 -8.10
CA VAL A 100 -0.25 -2.17 -7.68
C VAL A 100 -1.31 -1.53 -6.79
N PHE A 101 -0.91 -1.13 -5.59
CA PHE A 101 -1.80 -0.58 -4.57
C PHE A 101 -1.34 0.79 -4.10
N ARG A 102 -2.27 1.68 -3.79
CA ARG A 102 -1.97 2.85 -2.96
C ARG A 102 -1.78 2.42 -1.52
N HIS A 103 -0.83 3.03 -0.84
CA HIS A 103 -0.55 2.70 0.56
C HIS A 103 -1.78 2.87 1.45
N SER A 104 -2.59 3.88 1.19
CA SER A 104 -3.86 4.13 1.91
C SER A 104 -4.95 3.08 1.65
N GLU A 105 -4.86 2.30 0.57
CA GLU A 105 -5.81 1.23 0.26
C GLU A 105 -5.53 -0.04 1.07
N VAL A 106 -4.26 -0.31 1.35
CA VAL A 106 -3.81 -1.56 2.02
C VAL A 106 -3.32 -1.35 3.45
N SER A 107 -3.22 -0.12 3.92
CA SER A 107 -2.62 0.26 5.19
C SER A 107 -3.40 1.39 5.87
N TRP A 108 -3.14 1.62 7.17
CA TRP A 108 -3.68 2.75 7.93
C TRP A 108 -2.86 4.02 7.63
N LYS A 109 -3.18 4.66 6.53
CA LYS A 109 -2.53 5.89 6.04
C LYS A 109 -3.57 6.95 5.73
N GLN A 110 -3.11 8.19 5.55
CA GLN A 110 -3.98 9.29 5.15
C GLN A 110 -4.61 8.99 3.78
N PRO A 111 -5.92 9.18 3.63
CA PRO A 111 -6.60 8.94 2.34
C PRO A 111 -6.04 9.77 1.18
N SER A 112 -5.46 10.94 1.47
CA SER A 112 -4.82 11.82 0.49
C SER A 112 -3.46 11.32 0.00
N GLU A 113 -2.83 10.36 0.70
CA GLU A 113 -1.52 9.82 0.32
C GLU A 113 -1.59 9.16 -1.06
N ALA A 114 -0.88 9.73 -2.02
CA ALA A 114 -0.87 9.35 -3.44
C ALA A 114 -2.26 9.28 -4.10
N ALA A 115 -3.26 10.00 -3.59
CA ALA A 115 -4.64 9.94 -4.10
C ALA A 115 -4.77 10.37 -5.57
N SER A 116 -3.94 11.31 -6.02
CA SER A 116 -3.92 11.82 -7.40
C SER A 116 -3.03 11.01 -8.34
N ALA A 117 -2.17 10.12 -7.82
CA ALA A 117 -1.30 9.27 -8.65
C ALA A 117 -2.11 8.33 -9.55
N ARG A 118 -1.60 8.08 -10.77
CA ARG A 118 -2.18 7.18 -11.77
C ARG A 118 -1.09 6.32 -12.40
N TRP A 119 -1.40 5.06 -12.69
CA TRP A 119 -0.53 4.10 -13.36
C TRP A 119 -1.30 3.20 -14.31
#